data_3dcf340b567de422668185f3d1920e10
#
_entry.id   3dcf340b567de422668185f3d1920e10
#
_cell.length_a   1.000
_cell.length_b   1.000
_cell.length_c   1.000
_cell.angle_alpha   90.00
_cell.angle_beta   90.00
_cell.angle_gamma   90.00
#
_symmetry.space_group_name_H-M   'P 1'
#
loop_
_entity.id
_entity.type
_entity.pdbx_description
1 polymer ?
#
loop_
_entity_poly.entity_id
_entity_poly.type
_entity_poly.pdbx_seq_one_letter_code
_entity_poly.pdbx_strand_id
1 'polypeptide(L)'
;MVRVLFGLVKGGIVGAAVGFAASRVGFGAGATSWLVYGAVGFLVGLVCGKPPWRQETIWTTVVKGVLGAAVCMGLFWVAQKALGGMQAPAQILAPLGITGSPALVAVPVLLGPLIGILYGVFVEVDDGGKSAGKDQPRLGKKA
;
A
#
# COMPACT_ATOMS: atom_id res chain seq x y z
N MET A 1 -3.65 -16.68 -8.17
CA MET A 1 -3.03 -15.83 -9.22
C MET A 1 -3.81 -14.53 -9.43
N VAL A 2 -5.08 -14.58 -9.78
CA VAL A 2 -5.91 -13.39 -10.06
C VAL A 2 -5.97 -12.41 -8.87
N ARG A 3 -6.09 -12.89 -7.64
CA ARG A 3 -6.14 -12.06 -6.43
C ARG A 3 -4.85 -11.28 -6.19
N VAL A 4 -3.70 -11.93 -6.37
CA VAL A 4 -2.39 -11.27 -6.26
C VAL A 4 -2.27 -10.14 -7.29
N LEU A 5 -2.75 -10.37 -8.50
CA LEU A 5 -2.79 -9.36 -9.55
C LEU A 5 -3.69 -8.17 -9.16
N PHE A 6 -4.85 -8.42 -8.56
CA PHE A 6 -5.72 -7.36 -8.04
C PHE A 6 -5.06 -6.56 -6.92
N GLY A 7 -4.39 -7.22 -5.99
CA GLY A 7 -3.63 -6.55 -4.92
C GLY A 7 -2.50 -5.68 -5.47
N LEU A 8 -1.78 -6.19 -6.46
CA LEU A 8 -0.72 -5.46 -7.16
C LEU A 8 -1.26 -4.20 -7.85
N VAL A 9 -2.33 -4.35 -8.64
CA VAL A 9 -2.93 -3.24 -9.39
C VAL A 9 -3.52 -2.19 -8.44
N LYS A 10 -4.35 -2.60 -7.49
CA LYS A 10 -4.98 -1.68 -6.54
C LYS A 10 -3.95 -0.99 -5.66
N GLY A 11 -3.04 -1.75 -5.08
CA GLY A 11 -1.97 -1.20 -4.23
C GLY A 11 -1.05 -0.26 -5.00
N GLY A 12 -0.69 -0.63 -6.24
CA GLY A 12 0.11 0.20 -7.13
C GLY A 12 -0.58 1.52 -7.49
N ILE A 13 -1.86 1.47 -7.87
CA ILE A 13 -2.64 2.67 -8.21
C ILE A 13 -2.77 3.61 -7.01
N VAL A 14 -3.15 3.09 -5.84
CA VAL A 14 -3.29 3.88 -4.62
C VAL A 14 -1.94 4.46 -4.21
N GLY A 15 -0.89 3.65 -4.19
CA GLY A 15 0.46 4.10 -3.86
C GLY A 15 0.99 5.16 -4.82
N ALA A 16 0.73 5.00 -6.13
CA ALA A 16 1.10 5.99 -7.15
C ALA A 16 0.33 7.30 -6.98
N ALA A 17 -0.99 7.23 -6.77
CA ALA A 17 -1.82 8.41 -6.59
C ALA A 17 -1.42 9.23 -5.37
N VAL A 18 -1.24 8.58 -4.22
CA VAL A 18 -0.81 9.23 -2.97
C VAL A 18 0.63 9.73 -3.09
N GLY A 19 1.52 8.92 -3.66
CA GLY A 19 2.92 9.30 -3.87
C GLY A 19 3.06 10.50 -4.81
N PHE A 20 2.28 10.54 -5.90
CA PHE A 20 2.26 11.67 -6.81
C PHE A 20 1.71 12.94 -6.14
N ALA A 21 0.59 12.83 -5.43
CA ALA A 21 0.02 13.95 -4.69
C ALA A 21 1.00 14.50 -3.64
N ALA A 22 1.64 13.61 -2.88
CA ALA A 22 2.65 13.97 -1.88
C ALA A 22 3.85 14.70 -2.50
N SER A 23 4.32 14.22 -3.66
CA SER A 23 5.41 14.87 -4.39
C SER A 23 5.05 16.28 -4.86
N ARG A 24 3.79 16.49 -5.25
CA ARG A 24 3.30 17.82 -5.68
C ARG A 24 3.22 18.82 -4.53
N VAL A 25 2.90 18.35 -3.33
CA VAL A 25 2.79 19.19 -2.12
C VAL A 25 4.13 19.36 -1.41
N GLY A 26 5.18 18.61 -1.84
CA GLY A 26 6.49 18.65 -1.20
C GLY A 26 6.60 17.76 0.05
N PHE A 27 5.70 16.81 0.23
CA PHE A 27 5.69 15.88 1.36
C PHE A 27 6.53 14.63 1.06
N GLY A 28 7.80 14.82 0.78
CA GLY A 28 8.70 13.71 0.45
C GLY A 28 9.84 13.50 1.45
N ALA A 29 10.03 14.41 2.38
CA ALA A 29 11.19 14.39 3.27
C ALA A 29 10.79 14.53 4.75
N GLY A 30 11.59 13.90 5.61
CA GLY A 30 11.44 14.05 7.06
C GLY A 30 10.18 13.36 7.64
N ALA A 31 9.59 13.99 8.64
CA ALA A 31 8.43 13.45 9.36
C ALA A 31 7.18 13.32 8.48
N THR A 32 7.03 14.16 7.45
CA THR A 32 5.89 14.12 6.54
C THR A 32 5.86 12.85 5.69
N SER A 33 7.01 12.24 5.39
CA SER A 33 7.08 10.95 4.70
C SER A 33 6.33 9.85 5.45
N TRP A 34 6.44 9.81 6.76
CA TRP A 34 5.74 8.83 7.59
C TRP A 34 4.23 8.94 7.45
N LEU A 35 3.72 10.17 7.41
CA LEU A 35 2.29 10.43 7.18
C LEU A 35 1.85 9.99 5.79
N VAL A 36 2.67 10.22 4.77
CA VAL A 36 2.38 9.81 3.39
C VAL A 36 2.26 8.29 3.30
N TYR A 37 3.24 7.56 3.82
CA TYR A 37 3.21 6.09 3.76
C TYR A 37 2.16 5.48 4.69
N GLY A 38 1.88 6.13 5.81
CA GLY A 38 0.74 5.79 6.65
C GLY A 38 -0.59 5.94 5.89
N ALA A 39 -0.75 7.03 5.15
CA ALA A 39 -1.93 7.26 4.30
C ALA A 39 -2.04 6.23 3.16
N VAL A 40 -0.92 5.89 2.51
CA VAL A 40 -0.89 4.79 1.51
C VAL A 40 -1.42 3.51 2.12
N GLY A 41 -0.87 3.10 3.26
CA GLY A 41 -1.29 1.86 3.94
C GLY A 41 -2.74 1.88 4.37
N PHE A 42 -3.21 2.99 4.90
CA PHE A 42 -4.60 3.17 5.29
C PHE A 42 -5.54 3.02 4.09
N LEU A 43 -5.29 3.74 3.00
CA LEU A 43 -6.11 3.68 1.79
C LEU A 43 -6.04 2.31 1.11
N VAL A 44 -4.86 1.72 1.01
CA VAL A 44 -4.71 0.35 0.47
C VAL A 44 -5.49 -0.65 1.33
N GLY A 45 -5.42 -0.52 2.66
CA GLY A 45 -6.19 -1.36 3.58
C GLY A 45 -7.71 -1.22 3.41
N LEU A 46 -8.19 -0.03 3.04
CA LEU A 46 -9.60 0.20 2.74
C LEU A 46 -10.04 -0.37 1.38
N VAL A 47 -9.18 -0.24 0.36
CA VAL A 47 -9.51 -0.58 -1.05
C VAL A 47 -9.23 -2.04 -1.37
N CYS A 48 -8.15 -2.59 -0.80
CA CYS A 48 -7.78 -3.99 -1.00
C CYS A 48 -8.57 -4.92 -0.07
N GLY A 49 -8.88 -6.11 -0.57
CA GLY A 49 -9.70 -7.06 0.15
C GLY A 49 -11.20 -6.87 -0.12
N LYS A 50 -12.03 -7.20 0.85
CA LYS A 50 -13.48 -7.06 0.72
C LYS A 50 -13.88 -5.58 0.75
N PRO A 51 -14.69 -5.12 -0.21
CA PRO A 51 -15.11 -3.74 -0.23
C PRO A 51 -15.89 -3.35 1.04
N PRO A 52 -15.79 -2.09 1.50
CA PRO A 52 -16.40 -1.64 2.75
C PRO A 52 -17.92 -1.84 2.80
N TRP A 53 -18.61 -1.76 1.66
CA TRP A 53 -20.06 -1.98 1.57
C TRP A 53 -20.50 -3.45 1.67
N ARG A 54 -19.56 -4.40 1.62
CA ARG A 54 -19.79 -5.84 1.82
C ARG A 54 -19.32 -6.34 3.18
N GLN A 55 -18.83 -5.47 4.02
CA GLN A 55 -18.41 -5.85 5.37
C GLN A 55 -19.56 -5.66 6.35
N GLU A 56 -19.70 -6.62 7.24
CA GLU A 56 -20.75 -6.60 8.26
C GLU A 56 -20.60 -5.45 9.26
N THR A 57 -19.38 -4.88 9.37
CA THR A 57 -19.07 -3.83 10.34
C THR A 57 -18.03 -2.87 9.79
N ILE A 58 -18.32 -1.56 9.86
CA ILE A 58 -17.38 -0.48 9.52
C ILE A 58 -16.07 -0.59 10.33
N TRP A 59 -16.17 -1.07 11.54
CA TRP A 59 -15.06 -1.29 12.45
C TRP A 59 -13.94 -2.15 11.86
N THR A 60 -14.30 -3.25 11.19
CA THR A 60 -13.34 -4.15 10.54
C THR A 60 -12.54 -3.42 9.45
N THR A 61 -13.20 -2.56 8.69
CA THR A 61 -12.55 -1.76 7.65
C THR A 61 -11.57 -0.75 8.24
N VAL A 62 -11.97 -0.06 9.31
CA VAL A 62 -11.11 0.90 10.01
C VAL A 62 -9.89 0.21 10.61
N VAL A 63 -10.07 -0.93 11.27
CA VAL A 63 -8.96 -1.72 11.84
C VAL A 63 -7.97 -2.15 10.74
N LYS A 64 -8.46 -2.61 9.59
CA LYS A 64 -7.61 -2.94 8.43
C LYS A 64 -6.83 -1.72 7.94
N GLY A 65 -7.47 -0.56 7.85
CA GLY A 65 -6.81 0.68 7.46
C GLY A 65 -5.70 1.08 8.43
N VAL A 66 -5.98 1.01 9.73
CA VAL A 66 -4.98 1.33 10.79
C VAL A 66 -3.81 0.34 10.76
N LEU A 67 -4.09 -0.96 10.65
CA LEU A 67 -3.04 -1.97 10.50
C LEU A 67 -2.23 -1.74 9.23
N GLY A 68 -2.90 -1.38 8.13
CA GLY A 68 -2.25 -1.01 6.87
C GLY A 68 -1.30 0.17 7.03
N ALA A 69 -1.73 1.21 7.72
CA ALA A 69 -0.88 2.34 8.02
C ALA A 69 0.37 1.93 8.81
N ALA A 70 0.20 1.13 9.85
CA ALA A 70 1.32 0.63 10.66
C ALA A 70 2.30 -0.23 9.85
N VAL A 71 1.78 -1.15 9.02
CA VAL A 71 2.59 -2.02 8.15
C VAL A 71 3.36 -1.18 7.11
N CYS A 72 2.71 -0.23 6.45
CA CYS A 72 3.38 0.61 5.44
C CYS A 72 4.41 1.55 6.05
N MET A 73 4.19 2.05 7.26
CA MET A 73 5.22 2.79 8.01
C MET A 73 6.42 1.89 8.33
N GLY A 74 6.17 0.64 8.73
CA GLY A 74 7.22 -0.36 8.94
C GLY A 74 7.99 -0.68 7.66
N LEU A 75 7.29 -0.87 6.54
CA LEU A 75 7.93 -1.06 5.23
C LEU A 75 8.75 0.15 4.81
N PHE A 76 8.27 1.36 5.07
CA PHE A 76 9.04 2.57 4.82
C PHE A 76 10.32 2.63 5.67
N TRP A 77 10.22 2.25 6.94
CA TRP A 77 11.40 2.17 7.82
C TRP A 77 12.43 1.17 7.28
N VAL A 78 11.99 -0.02 6.86
CA VAL A 78 12.86 -1.03 6.23
C VAL A 78 13.46 -0.48 4.94
N ALA A 79 12.65 0.20 4.11
CA ALA A 79 13.12 0.82 2.88
C ALA A 79 14.19 1.88 3.15
N GLN A 80 14.04 2.69 4.19
CA GLN A 80 15.08 3.65 4.59
C GLN A 80 16.39 2.96 4.96
N LYS A 81 16.32 1.83 5.64
CA LYS A 81 17.52 1.04 6.00
C LYS A 81 18.18 0.38 4.78
N ALA A 82 17.36 -0.19 3.90
CA ALA A 82 17.84 -0.93 2.73
C ALA A 82 18.23 -0.02 1.57
N LEU A 83 17.48 1.04 1.32
CA LEU A 83 17.60 1.89 0.13
C LEU A 83 18.12 3.30 0.44
N GLY A 84 18.42 3.60 1.70
CA GLY A 84 18.80 4.94 2.14
C GLY A 84 20.07 5.51 1.47
N GLY A 85 20.93 4.63 0.95
CA GLY A 85 22.12 5.02 0.18
C GLY A 85 21.91 5.09 -1.33
N MET A 86 20.73 4.71 -1.83
CA MET A 86 20.43 4.69 -3.26
C MET A 86 19.81 6.00 -3.71
N GLN A 87 20.30 6.51 -4.84
CA GLN A 87 19.75 7.71 -5.47
C GLN A 87 18.76 7.32 -6.57
N ALA A 88 17.67 8.08 -6.67
CA ALA A 88 16.70 7.89 -7.73
C ALA A 88 17.29 8.35 -9.08
N PRO A 89 17.05 7.59 -10.18
CA PRO A 89 17.55 7.96 -11.50
C PRO A 89 16.90 9.27 -11.98
N ALA A 90 17.72 10.27 -12.30
CA ALA A 90 17.25 11.57 -12.80
C ALA A 90 16.39 11.46 -14.06
N GLN A 91 16.63 10.44 -14.88
CA GLN A 91 15.91 10.17 -16.13
C GLN A 91 14.42 9.86 -15.91
N ILE A 92 14.11 9.21 -14.79
CA ILE A 92 12.71 8.87 -14.42
C ILE A 92 12.04 10.08 -13.77
N LEU A 93 12.80 10.93 -13.11
CA LEU A 93 12.29 12.07 -12.34
C LEU A 93 12.07 13.31 -13.21
N ALA A 94 12.84 13.46 -14.28
CA ALA A 94 12.74 14.61 -15.18
C ALA A 94 11.32 14.84 -15.73
N PRO A 95 10.58 13.81 -16.24
CA PRO A 95 9.21 13.98 -16.70
C PRO A 95 8.22 14.40 -15.61
N LEU A 96 8.57 14.15 -14.34
CA LEU A 96 7.75 14.48 -13.17
C LEU A 96 8.03 15.89 -12.62
N GLY A 97 8.97 16.61 -13.26
CA GLY A 97 9.38 17.94 -12.82
C GLY A 97 10.26 17.96 -11.58
N ILE A 98 10.85 16.82 -11.21
CA ILE A 98 11.78 16.71 -10.09
C ILE A 98 13.20 16.84 -10.63
N THR A 99 13.91 17.86 -10.18
CA THR A 99 15.31 18.13 -10.60
C THR A 99 16.30 17.50 -9.63
N GLY A 100 17.38 16.94 -10.20
CA GLY A 100 18.43 16.33 -9.41
C GLY A 100 18.25 14.83 -9.21
N SER A 101 19.09 14.26 -8.35
CA SER A 101 19.06 12.84 -7.97
C SER A 101 18.83 12.72 -6.46
N PRO A 102 17.60 12.96 -5.97
CA PRO A 102 17.30 12.81 -4.55
C PRO A 102 17.43 11.34 -4.14
N ALA A 103 17.56 11.10 -2.84
CA ALA A 103 17.53 9.74 -2.31
C ALA A 103 16.23 9.03 -2.71
N LEU A 104 16.30 7.77 -3.10
CA LEU A 104 15.14 6.99 -3.56
C LEU A 104 13.99 7.00 -2.54
N VAL A 105 14.34 6.96 -1.26
CA VAL A 105 13.39 7.01 -0.15
C VAL A 105 12.70 8.37 0.04
N ALA A 106 13.28 9.44 -0.51
CA ALA A 106 12.70 10.78 -0.48
C ALA A 106 11.77 11.08 -1.66
N VAL A 107 11.54 10.09 -2.55
CA VAL A 107 10.68 10.23 -3.73
C VAL A 107 9.41 9.40 -3.57
N PRO A 108 8.33 9.98 -3.02
CA PRO A 108 7.09 9.24 -2.77
C PRO A 108 6.44 8.70 -4.04
N VAL A 109 6.66 9.33 -5.18
CA VAL A 109 6.11 8.89 -6.47
C VAL A 109 6.70 7.55 -6.93
N LEU A 110 7.91 7.21 -6.50
CA LEU A 110 8.54 5.91 -6.79
C LEU A 110 8.31 4.89 -5.67
N LEU A 111 8.51 5.31 -4.43
CA LEU A 111 8.43 4.41 -3.29
C LEU A 111 6.97 4.10 -2.90
N GLY A 112 6.06 5.04 -3.10
CA GLY A 112 4.63 4.87 -2.81
C GLY A 112 4.02 3.66 -3.52
N PRO A 113 4.16 3.54 -4.86
CA PRO A 113 3.68 2.36 -5.59
C PRO A 113 4.31 1.05 -5.12
N LEU A 114 5.60 1.03 -4.84
CA LEU A 114 6.30 -0.18 -4.35
C LEU A 114 5.73 -0.65 -3.02
N ILE A 115 5.59 0.25 -2.05
CA ILE A 115 5.02 -0.06 -0.74
C ILE A 115 3.55 -0.44 -0.88
N GLY A 116 2.79 0.29 -1.71
CA GLY A 116 1.39 0.00 -1.97
C GLY A 116 1.17 -1.38 -2.59
N ILE A 117 2.00 -1.77 -3.55
CA ILE A 117 1.98 -3.10 -4.18
C ILE A 117 2.27 -4.19 -3.15
N LEU A 118 3.34 -4.06 -2.39
CA LEU A 118 3.73 -5.05 -1.38
C LEU A 118 2.61 -5.28 -0.37
N TYR A 119 2.05 -4.20 0.16
CA TYR A 119 0.97 -4.30 1.12
C TYR A 119 -0.34 -4.77 0.48
N GLY A 120 -0.67 -4.28 -0.71
CA GLY A 120 -1.87 -4.70 -1.45
C GLY A 120 -1.89 -6.19 -1.75
N VAL A 121 -0.76 -6.74 -2.20
CA VAL A 121 -0.60 -8.20 -2.42
C VAL A 121 -0.76 -8.94 -1.10
N PHE A 122 -0.15 -8.45 -0.02
CA PHE A 122 -0.25 -9.07 1.29
C PHE A 122 -1.70 -9.16 1.77
N VAL A 123 -2.47 -8.07 1.65
CA VAL A 123 -3.89 -8.03 2.07
C VAL A 123 -4.75 -8.99 1.23
N GLU A 124 -4.55 -9.03 -0.08
CA GLU A 124 -5.33 -9.92 -0.95
C GLU A 124 -5.02 -11.40 -0.69
N VAL A 125 -3.78 -11.73 -0.38
CA VAL A 125 -3.39 -13.11 -0.02
C VAL A 125 -3.99 -13.50 1.32
N ASP A 126 -3.95 -12.62 2.33
CA ASP A 126 -4.52 -12.89 3.66
C ASP A 126 -6.05 -13.05 3.59
N ASP A 127 -6.74 -12.15 2.90
CA ASP A 127 -8.20 -12.26 2.70
C ASP A 127 -8.58 -13.47 1.84
N GLY A 128 -7.71 -13.87 0.89
CA GLY A 128 -7.89 -15.08 0.10
C GLY A 128 -7.85 -16.35 0.94
N GLY A 129 -6.94 -16.45 1.88
CA GLY A 129 -6.84 -17.57 2.82
C GLY A 129 -8.07 -17.70 3.72
N LYS A 130 -8.58 -16.58 4.23
CA LYS A 130 -9.78 -16.56 5.08
C LYS A 130 -11.07 -16.91 4.31
N SER A 131 -11.18 -16.50 3.05
CA SER A 131 -12.33 -16.83 2.21
C SER A 131 -12.37 -18.31 1.85
N ALA A 132 -11.24 -18.93 1.57
CA ALA A 132 -11.15 -20.36 1.27
C ALA A 132 -11.61 -21.23 2.45
N GLY A 133 -11.36 -20.79 3.69
CA GLY A 133 -11.83 -21.47 4.90
C GLY A 133 -13.34 -21.31 5.16
N LYS A 134 -13.98 -20.27 4.62
CA LYS A 134 -15.43 -20.02 4.77
C LYS A 134 -16.28 -20.67 3.69
N ASP A 135 -15.70 -20.91 2.52
CA ASP A 135 -16.40 -21.54 1.38
C ASP A 135 -16.37 -23.07 1.42
N GLN A 136 -15.86 -23.66 2.49
CA GLN A 136 -16.06 -25.09 2.69
C GLN A 136 -17.58 -25.34 2.87
N PRO A 137 -18.19 -26.14 1.99
CA PRO A 137 -19.58 -26.49 2.15
C PRO A 137 -19.74 -27.15 3.53
N ARG A 138 -20.60 -26.58 4.35
CA ARG A 138 -20.98 -27.19 5.61
C ARG A 138 -21.78 -28.46 5.34
N LEU A 139 -21.10 -29.50 4.93
CA LEU A 139 -21.68 -30.81 4.62
C LEU A 139 -22.30 -31.50 5.84
N GLY A 140 -22.33 -30.85 6.99
CA GLY A 140 -22.79 -31.43 8.23
C GLY A 140 -24.17 -30.94 8.73
N LYS A 141 -24.89 -30.10 8.00
CA LYS A 141 -26.19 -29.56 8.46
C LYS A 141 -27.36 -29.84 7.57
N LYS A 142 -27.39 -31.01 6.97
CA LYS A 142 -28.65 -31.59 6.50
C LYS A 142 -29.04 -32.73 7.43
N ALA A 143 -29.53 -32.35 8.55
CA ALA A 143 -30.44 -33.25 9.24
C ALA A 143 -31.86 -32.88 8.83
#